data_4dfe33111c4afb650e39f7108d49b89b
#
_entry.id   4dfe33111c4afb650e39f7108d49b89b
#
_cell.length_a   1.000
_cell.length_b   1.000
_cell.length_c   1.000
_cell.angle_alpha   90.00
_cell.angle_beta   90.00
_cell.angle_gamma   90.00
#
_symmetry.space_group_name_H-M   'P 1'
#
loop_
_entity.id
_entity.type
_entity.pdbx_description
1 polymer ?
#
loop_
_entity_poly.entity_id
_entity_poly.type
_entity_poly.pdbx_seq_one_letter_code
_entity_poly.pdbx_strand_id
1 'polypeptide(L)'
;FLVDLQDYVESHTASSYYFGHFLFEDKGSRNFAIIDGQQRLTTITIFISAIYRRLEELAGAFSEDDIFLYGTLVKVGQTYRFSTVDYDNQLFRDYVINKVKTDRNGLETESQKRIVAAYDYFVSQLNAYDEESLHDILEAVVNATCTTHTVKDEAEAIQMFIFQNNRGKKPSNLEIIKAQFLYNIHLYCTSEDEKAELISEVKNRFEHIYKSISKIEGNID
;
A
#
# COMPACT_ATOMS: atom_id res chain seq x y z
N PHE A 1 14.54 -3.70 2.45
CA PHE A 1 13.52 -4.52 1.77
C PHE A 1 14.10 -5.30 0.60
N LEU A 2 14.61 -4.63 -0.49
CA LEU A 2 15.20 -5.35 -1.64
C LEU A 2 16.39 -6.21 -1.20
N VAL A 3 17.33 -5.64 -0.43
CA VAL A 3 18.48 -6.37 0.12
C VAL A 3 18.03 -7.55 0.97
N ASP A 4 17.05 -7.36 1.85
CA ASP A 4 16.53 -8.44 2.70
C ASP A 4 15.90 -9.59 1.87
N LEU A 5 15.21 -9.25 0.76
CA LEU A 5 14.68 -10.25 -0.17
C LEU A 5 15.79 -10.99 -0.92
N GLN A 6 16.84 -10.27 -1.34
CA GLN A 6 18.02 -10.88 -1.97
C GLN A 6 18.71 -11.86 -1.04
N ASP A 7 19.02 -11.41 0.19
CA ASP A 7 19.64 -12.24 1.22
C ASP A 7 18.78 -13.50 1.50
N TYR A 8 17.44 -13.35 1.48
CA TYR A 8 16.52 -14.46 1.62
C TYR A 8 16.60 -15.44 0.45
N VAL A 9 16.56 -14.98 -0.80
CA VAL A 9 16.67 -15.83 -2.00
C VAL A 9 18.02 -16.55 -2.03
N GLU A 10 19.12 -15.84 -1.77
CA GLU A 10 20.47 -16.40 -1.74
C GLU A 10 20.69 -17.40 -0.60
N SER A 11 20.00 -17.26 0.52
CA SER A 11 20.13 -18.14 1.68
C SER A 11 19.52 -19.52 1.48
N HIS A 12 18.70 -19.72 0.43
CA HIS A 12 17.95 -20.96 0.18
C HIS A 12 17.22 -21.49 1.41
N THR A 13 16.70 -20.60 2.24
CA THR A 13 16.05 -20.96 3.51
C THR A 13 14.73 -21.70 3.25
N ALA A 14 14.47 -22.78 3.97
CA ALA A 14 13.24 -23.57 3.83
C ALA A 14 11.96 -22.85 4.35
N SER A 15 12.10 -21.77 5.11
CA SER A 15 10.98 -20.98 5.63
C SER A 15 10.60 -19.86 4.66
N SER A 16 9.31 -19.59 4.50
CA SER A 16 8.83 -18.49 3.65
C SER A 16 9.26 -17.12 4.21
N TYR A 17 9.50 -16.15 3.32
CA TYR A 17 9.67 -14.75 3.71
C TYR A 17 8.43 -14.24 4.45
N TYR A 18 8.60 -13.38 5.44
CA TYR A 18 7.49 -12.92 6.27
C TYR A 18 7.27 -11.41 6.14
N PHE A 19 6.12 -11.02 5.58
CA PHE A 19 5.76 -9.61 5.38
C PHE A 19 5.18 -8.91 6.61
N GLY A 20 5.03 -9.60 7.72
CA GLY A 20 4.50 -9.01 8.94
C GLY A 20 2.99 -9.15 9.08
N HIS A 21 2.42 -8.27 9.88
CA HIS A 21 1.00 -8.30 10.23
C HIS A 21 0.21 -7.24 9.46
N PHE A 22 -0.99 -7.60 9.03
CA PHE A 22 -1.93 -6.70 8.36
C PHE A 22 -3.28 -6.74 9.07
N LEU A 23 -3.90 -5.59 9.22
CA LEU A 23 -5.25 -5.45 9.73
C LEU A 23 -6.16 -4.90 8.63
N PHE A 24 -7.22 -5.63 8.34
CA PHE A 24 -8.21 -5.27 7.33
C PHE A 24 -9.60 -5.11 7.94
N GLU A 25 -10.39 -4.24 7.35
CA GLU A 25 -11.83 -4.18 7.56
C GLU A 25 -12.53 -4.70 6.31
N ASP A 26 -13.43 -5.68 6.46
CA ASP A 26 -14.21 -6.25 5.36
C ASP A 26 -15.35 -5.29 4.99
N LYS A 27 -15.27 -4.70 3.81
CA LYS A 27 -16.29 -3.82 3.22
C LYS A 27 -17.31 -4.57 2.36
N GLY A 28 -17.26 -5.90 2.36
CA GLY A 28 -18.11 -6.74 1.52
C GLY A 28 -17.64 -6.83 0.07
N SER A 29 -18.26 -7.73 -0.69
CA SER A 29 -17.98 -7.93 -2.11
C SER A 29 -16.50 -8.13 -2.45
N ARG A 30 -15.73 -8.75 -1.54
CA ARG A 30 -14.27 -8.96 -1.62
C ARG A 30 -13.46 -7.65 -1.64
N ASN A 31 -14.00 -6.58 -1.08
CA ASN A 31 -13.29 -5.33 -0.87
C ASN A 31 -12.88 -5.19 0.60
N PHE A 32 -11.65 -4.78 0.82
CA PHE A 32 -11.07 -4.62 2.15
C PHE A 32 -10.48 -3.22 2.29
N ALA A 33 -10.81 -2.54 3.39
CA ALA A 33 -10.07 -1.35 3.78
C ALA A 33 -8.85 -1.78 4.62
N ILE A 34 -7.70 -1.16 4.35
CA ILE A 34 -6.46 -1.46 5.05
C ILE A 34 -6.38 -0.52 6.26
N ILE A 35 -6.44 -1.09 7.46
CA ILE A 35 -6.34 -0.33 8.71
C ILE A 35 -4.89 -0.22 9.17
N ASP A 36 -4.14 -1.33 9.11
CA ASP A 36 -2.70 -1.35 9.35
C ASP A 36 -1.97 -2.13 8.24
N GLY A 37 -0.74 -1.71 7.93
CA GLY A 37 0.09 -2.29 6.88
C GLY A 37 0.01 -1.54 5.54
N GLN A 38 -0.64 -0.38 5.46
CA GLN A 38 -0.78 0.42 4.24
C GLN A 38 0.56 0.68 3.55
N GLN A 39 1.56 1.16 4.28
CA GLN A 39 2.89 1.46 3.72
C GLN A 39 3.57 0.20 3.16
N ARG A 40 3.43 -0.95 3.84
CA ARG A 40 3.99 -2.23 3.37
C ARG A 40 3.33 -2.69 2.08
N LEU A 41 1.99 -2.68 1.99
CA LEU A 41 1.29 -3.04 0.77
C LEU A 41 1.59 -2.08 -0.38
N THR A 42 1.69 -0.78 -0.09
CA THR A 42 2.12 0.22 -1.09
C THR A 42 3.50 -0.13 -1.64
N THR A 43 4.48 -0.39 -0.75
CA THR A 43 5.84 -0.74 -1.14
C THR A 43 5.90 -2.04 -1.94
N ILE A 44 5.17 -3.08 -1.50
CA ILE A 44 5.08 -4.37 -2.21
C ILE A 44 4.49 -4.17 -3.61
N THR A 45 3.41 -3.41 -3.74
CA THR A 45 2.78 -3.15 -5.05
C THR A 45 3.69 -2.35 -5.98
N ILE A 46 4.40 -1.33 -5.45
CA ILE A 46 5.41 -0.57 -6.21
C ILE A 46 6.51 -1.52 -6.70
N PHE A 47 7.02 -2.38 -5.83
CA PHE A 47 8.11 -3.31 -6.14
C PHE A 47 7.69 -4.33 -7.21
N ILE A 48 6.54 -4.98 -7.05
CA ILE A 48 5.98 -5.90 -8.07
C ILE A 48 5.83 -5.18 -9.41
N SER A 49 5.29 -3.96 -9.42
CA SER A 49 5.14 -3.18 -10.65
C SER A 49 6.47 -2.85 -11.32
N ALA A 50 7.54 -2.61 -10.54
CA ALA A 50 8.89 -2.39 -11.06
C ALA A 50 9.50 -3.68 -11.63
N ILE A 51 9.30 -4.85 -10.99
CA ILE A 51 9.72 -6.15 -11.51
C ILE A 51 9.06 -6.39 -12.88
N TYR A 52 7.74 -6.25 -12.98
CA TYR A 52 7.05 -6.47 -14.25
C TYR A 52 7.42 -5.47 -15.33
N ARG A 53 7.79 -4.25 -14.97
CA ARG A 53 8.36 -3.32 -15.92
C ARG A 53 9.68 -3.86 -16.48
N ARG A 54 10.57 -4.34 -15.62
CA ARG A 54 11.87 -4.86 -16.03
C ARG A 54 11.74 -6.14 -16.85
N LEU A 55 10.86 -7.07 -16.48
CA LEU A 55 10.57 -8.28 -17.26
C LEU A 55 10.08 -7.94 -18.68
N GLU A 56 9.17 -6.96 -18.80
CA GLU A 56 8.70 -6.49 -20.12
C GLU A 56 9.85 -5.90 -20.99
N GLU A 57 10.77 -5.17 -20.36
CA GLU A 57 11.94 -4.60 -21.06
C GLU A 57 12.92 -5.71 -21.54
N LEU A 58 13.05 -6.82 -20.79
CA LEU A 58 13.95 -7.93 -21.12
C LEU A 58 13.34 -8.89 -22.14
N ALA A 59 12.13 -9.34 -21.91
CA ALA A 59 11.49 -10.38 -22.72
C ALA A 59 10.70 -9.85 -23.92
N GLY A 60 10.37 -8.56 -23.94
CA GLY A 60 9.54 -7.92 -24.97
C GLY A 60 8.04 -8.29 -24.90
N ALA A 61 7.68 -9.39 -24.25
CA ALA A 61 6.30 -9.82 -24.00
C ALA A 61 6.25 -10.71 -22.77
N PHE A 62 5.18 -10.63 -22.02
CA PHE A 62 4.94 -11.50 -20.86
C PHE A 62 4.52 -12.92 -21.29
N SER A 63 4.92 -13.92 -20.52
CA SER A 63 4.35 -15.26 -20.58
C SER A 63 2.87 -15.25 -20.15
N GLU A 64 2.14 -16.33 -20.45
CA GLU A 64 0.74 -16.46 -19.98
C GLU A 64 0.67 -16.47 -18.43
N ASP A 65 1.65 -17.07 -17.78
CA ASP A 65 1.75 -17.13 -16.32
C ASP A 65 2.02 -15.74 -15.73
N ASP A 66 2.91 -14.95 -16.35
CA ASP A 66 3.17 -13.57 -15.95
C ASP A 66 1.94 -12.69 -16.07
N ILE A 67 1.19 -12.82 -17.17
CA ILE A 67 -0.06 -12.08 -17.40
C ILE A 67 -1.08 -12.44 -16.32
N PHE A 68 -1.24 -13.73 -16.02
CA PHE A 68 -2.16 -14.21 -14.99
C PHE A 68 -1.77 -13.70 -13.61
N LEU A 69 -0.50 -13.80 -13.25
CA LEU A 69 0.02 -13.40 -11.95
C LEU A 69 -0.07 -11.88 -11.78
N TYR A 70 0.32 -11.09 -12.77
CA TYR A 70 0.15 -9.65 -12.77
C TYR A 70 -1.32 -9.24 -12.59
N GLY A 71 -2.23 -9.91 -13.31
CA GLY A 71 -3.67 -9.71 -13.16
C GLY A 71 -4.21 -10.01 -11.77
N THR A 72 -3.59 -10.97 -11.09
CA THR A 72 -3.95 -11.34 -9.71
C THR A 72 -3.43 -10.35 -8.70
N LEU A 73 -2.19 -9.85 -8.86
CA LEU A 73 -1.48 -9.04 -7.86
C LEU A 73 -1.68 -7.53 -8.03
N VAL A 74 -1.77 -7.05 -9.27
CA VAL A 74 -1.70 -5.61 -9.56
C VAL A 74 -2.94 -5.10 -10.27
N LYS A 75 -3.22 -5.62 -11.49
CA LYS A 75 -4.27 -5.06 -12.35
C LYS A 75 -4.73 -6.05 -13.44
N VAL A 76 -6.05 -6.15 -13.62
CA VAL A 76 -6.65 -6.81 -14.77
C VAL A 76 -7.62 -5.85 -15.47
N GLY A 77 -7.39 -5.54 -16.75
CA GLY A 77 -8.17 -4.54 -17.47
C GLY A 77 -8.13 -3.17 -16.80
N GLN A 78 -9.27 -2.67 -16.36
CA GLN A 78 -9.39 -1.41 -15.61
C GLN A 78 -9.55 -1.62 -14.09
N THR A 79 -9.46 -2.87 -13.62
CA THR A 79 -9.60 -3.20 -12.21
C THR A 79 -8.24 -3.28 -11.54
N TYR A 80 -7.97 -2.35 -10.64
CA TYR A 80 -6.78 -2.31 -9.81
C TYR A 80 -6.99 -3.11 -8.53
N ARG A 81 -5.99 -3.89 -8.10
CA ARG A 81 -6.05 -4.73 -6.90
C ARG A 81 -5.78 -3.94 -5.62
N PHE A 82 -5.04 -2.85 -5.75
CA PHE A 82 -4.67 -1.99 -4.64
C PHE A 82 -4.96 -0.52 -4.99
N SER A 83 -5.38 0.25 -3.99
CA SER A 83 -5.56 1.69 -4.08
C SER A 83 -4.93 2.36 -2.87
N THR A 84 -4.26 3.47 -3.09
CA THR A 84 -3.75 4.35 -2.03
C THR A 84 -4.85 5.29 -1.52
N VAL A 85 -4.48 6.26 -0.67
CA VAL A 85 -5.38 7.36 -0.31
C VAL A 85 -5.79 8.18 -1.53
N ASP A 86 -6.97 8.79 -1.51
CA ASP A 86 -7.62 9.35 -2.71
C ASP A 86 -6.76 10.37 -3.45
N TYR A 87 -6.08 11.29 -2.74
CA TYR A 87 -5.24 12.32 -3.35
C TYR A 87 -3.93 11.80 -3.98
N ASP A 88 -3.49 10.59 -3.64
CA ASP A 88 -2.30 9.96 -4.23
C ASP A 88 -2.67 8.90 -5.28
N ASN A 89 -3.93 8.43 -5.28
CA ASN A 89 -4.35 7.25 -6.01
C ASN A 89 -4.21 7.40 -7.53
N GLN A 90 -4.53 8.59 -8.06
CA GLN A 90 -4.39 8.83 -9.50
C GLN A 90 -2.91 8.77 -9.93
N LEU A 91 -2.03 9.44 -9.20
CA LEU A 91 -0.59 9.39 -9.44
C LEU A 91 -0.06 7.95 -9.34
N PHE A 92 -0.46 7.22 -8.30
CA PHE A 92 -0.04 5.85 -8.09
C PHE A 92 -0.44 4.95 -9.27
N ARG A 93 -1.68 5.03 -9.73
CA ARG A 93 -2.17 4.27 -10.89
C ARG A 93 -1.42 4.64 -12.17
N ASP A 94 -1.27 5.93 -12.45
CA ASP A 94 -0.66 6.38 -13.71
C ASP A 94 0.84 6.10 -13.72
N TYR A 95 1.56 6.53 -12.70
CA TYR A 95 3.02 6.45 -12.70
C TYR A 95 3.54 5.04 -12.40
N VAL A 96 3.00 4.38 -11.36
CA VAL A 96 3.52 3.08 -10.91
C VAL A 96 2.97 1.94 -11.75
N ILE A 97 1.64 1.91 -11.98
CA ILE A 97 1.00 0.75 -12.60
C ILE A 97 0.92 0.88 -14.12
N ASN A 98 0.49 2.05 -14.62
CA ASN A 98 0.32 2.29 -16.05
C ASN A 98 1.58 2.82 -16.75
N LYS A 99 2.66 3.10 -16.02
CA LYS A 99 3.95 3.57 -16.54
C LYS A 99 3.86 4.88 -17.34
N VAL A 100 2.87 5.73 -17.02
CA VAL A 100 2.69 7.04 -17.66
C VAL A 100 3.74 8.02 -17.14
N LYS A 101 4.42 8.71 -18.03
CA LYS A 101 5.37 9.75 -17.63
C LYS A 101 4.65 10.87 -16.88
N THR A 102 5.13 11.22 -15.71
CA THR A 102 4.58 12.28 -14.85
C THR A 102 5.56 13.44 -14.77
N ASP A 103 5.04 14.67 -14.85
CA ASP A 103 5.84 15.86 -14.57
C ASP A 103 6.15 15.90 -13.06
N ARG A 104 7.43 15.81 -12.73
CA ARG A 104 7.88 15.82 -11.32
C ARG A 104 7.68 17.17 -10.65
N ASN A 105 7.61 18.25 -11.42
CA ASN A 105 7.31 19.59 -10.89
C ASN A 105 5.83 19.74 -10.48
N GLY A 106 4.95 18.86 -10.96
CA GLY A 106 3.54 18.81 -10.63
C GLY A 106 3.19 18.01 -9.37
N LEU A 107 4.19 17.44 -8.66
CA LEU A 107 3.95 16.69 -7.43
C LEU A 107 3.60 17.63 -6.28
N GLU A 108 2.38 17.52 -5.78
CA GLU A 108 1.82 18.46 -4.80
C GLU A 108 2.15 18.11 -3.35
N THR A 109 2.38 16.80 -3.06
CA THR A 109 2.53 16.31 -1.68
C THR A 109 3.82 15.53 -1.51
N GLU A 110 4.32 15.49 -0.27
CA GLU A 110 5.49 14.68 0.09
C GLU A 110 5.22 13.19 -0.11
N SER A 111 3.98 12.75 0.11
CA SER A 111 3.56 11.38 -0.17
C SER A 111 3.74 11.01 -1.65
N GLN A 112 3.34 11.91 -2.56
CA GLN A 112 3.54 11.72 -4.00
C GLN A 112 5.01 11.64 -4.38
N LYS A 113 5.85 12.50 -3.82
CA LYS A 113 7.29 12.47 -4.03
C LYS A 113 7.90 11.14 -3.57
N ARG A 114 7.48 10.63 -2.40
CA ARG A 114 7.94 9.33 -1.86
C ARG A 114 7.51 8.16 -2.74
N ILE A 115 6.29 8.15 -3.27
CA ILE A 115 5.81 7.12 -4.19
C ILE A 115 6.67 7.09 -5.46
N VAL A 116 6.91 8.26 -6.07
CA VAL A 116 7.73 8.39 -7.28
C VAL A 116 9.17 7.96 -6.99
N ALA A 117 9.77 8.46 -5.90
CA ALA A 117 11.13 8.11 -5.51
C ALA A 117 11.30 6.61 -5.24
N ALA A 118 10.34 5.96 -4.58
CA ALA A 118 10.37 4.53 -4.31
C ALA A 118 10.29 3.72 -5.61
N TYR A 119 9.41 4.09 -6.53
CA TYR A 119 9.30 3.42 -7.82
C TYR A 119 10.57 3.56 -8.66
N ASP A 120 11.10 4.78 -8.77
CA ASP A 120 12.34 5.05 -9.50
C ASP A 120 13.53 4.29 -8.91
N TYR A 121 13.60 4.24 -7.58
CA TYR A 121 14.62 3.46 -6.88
C TYR A 121 14.56 1.99 -7.26
N PHE A 122 13.39 1.34 -7.16
CA PHE A 122 13.27 -0.06 -7.53
C PHE A 122 13.55 -0.31 -9.00
N VAL A 123 13.02 0.53 -9.90
CA VAL A 123 13.32 0.43 -11.33
C VAL A 123 14.83 0.53 -11.59
N SER A 124 15.52 1.45 -10.92
CA SER A 124 16.97 1.61 -11.06
C SER A 124 17.74 0.38 -10.54
N GLN A 125 17.37 -0.13 -9.37
CA GLN A 125 18.04 -1.28 -8.77
C GLN A 125 17.83 -2.56 -9.59
N LEU A 126 16.61 -2.77 -10.09
CA LEU A 126 16.27 -3.97 -10.86
C LEU A 126 16.90 -4.02 -12.26
N ASN A 127 17.49 -2.93 -12.75
CA ASN A 127 18.24 -2.93 -14.01
C ASN A 127 19.44 -3.88 -14.01
N ALA A 128 20.00 -4.19 -12.85
CA ALA A 128 21.14 -5.10 -12.72
C ALA A 128 20.76 -6.59 -12.80
N TYR A 129 19.45 -6.92 -12.77
CA TYR A 129 18.95 -8.29 -12.70
C TYR A 129 18.58 -8.80 -14.09
N ASP A 130 18.88 -10.09 -14.32
CA ASP A 130 18.39 -10.86 -15.45
C ASP A 130 16.96 -11.41 -15.18
N GLU A 131 16.37 -12.03 -16.20
CA GLU A 131 15.01 -12.55 -16.15
C GLU A 131 14.83 -13.65 -15.10
N GLU A 132 15.80 -14.55 -14.96
CA GLU A 132 15.76 -15.66 -13.99
C GLU A 132 15.76 -15.12 -12.54
N SER A 133 16.69 -14.23 -12.22
CA SER A 133 16.77 -13.58 -10.91
C SER A 133 15.50 -12.78 -10.56
N LEU A 134 14.87 -12.13 -11.54
CA LEU A 134 13.62 -11.41 -11.33
C LEU A 134 12.46 -12.35 -11.01
N HIS A 135 12.38 -13.51 -11.66
CA HIS A 135 11.37 -14.51 -11.35
C HIS A 135 11.60 -15.14 -9.96
N ASP A 136 12.85 -15.43 -9.57
CA ASP A 136 13.18 -15.94 -8.23
C ASP A 136 12.74 -14.96 -7.13
N ILE A 137 13.01 -13.68 -7.32
CA ILE A 137 12.58 -12.62 -6.40
C ILE A 137 11.04 -12.49 -6.38
N LEU A 138 10.41 -12.55 -7.54
CA LEU A 138 8.95 -12.50 -7.63
C LEU A 138 8.31 -13.71 -6.95
N GLU A 139 8.86 -14.90 -7.13
CA GLU A 139 8.42 -16.12 -6.45
C GLU A 139 8.55 -15.99 -4.93
N ALA A 140 9.66 -15.45 -4.44
CA ALA A 140 9.85 -15.17 -3.01
C ALA A 140 8.78 -14.23 -2.45
N VAL A 141 8.40 -13.20 -3.21
CA VAL A 141 7.34 -12.24 -2.84
C VAL A 141 5.96 -12.91 -2.84
N VAL A 142 5.66 -13.72 -3.86
CA VAL A 142 4.35 -14.38 -4.02
C VAL A 142 4.14 -15.46 -2.96
N ASN A 143 5.19 -16.21 -2.64
CA ASN A 143 5.15 -17.27 -1.63
C ASN A 143 5.40 -16.76 -0.20
N ALA A 144 5.61 -15.47 -0.03
CA ALA A 144 5.79 -14.88 1.29
C ALA A 144 4.53 -15.03 2.14
N THR A 145 4.73 -15.22 3.43
CA THR A 145 3.66 -15.34 4.40
C THR A 145 3.39 -14.01 5.11
N CYS A 146 2.19 -13.84 5.59
CA CYS A 146 1.82 -12.72 6.45
C CYS A 146 0.78 -13.17 7.47
N THR A 147 0.67 -12.45 8.57
CA THR A 147 -0.45 -12.61 9.50
C THR A 147 -1.51 -11.59 9.15
N THR A 148 -2.72 -12.05 8.89
CA THR A 148 -3.85 -11.16 8.61
C THR A 148 -4.88 -11.23 9.73
N HIS A 149 -5.41 -10.09 10.12
CA HIS A 149 -6.60 -9.99 10.92
C HIS A 149 -7.65 -9.21 10.17
N THR A 150 -8.86 -9.78 10.07
CA THR A 150 -9.96 -9.15 9.33
C THR A 150 -11.12 -8.95 10.30
N VAL A 151 -11.58 -7.71 10.42
CA VAL A 151 -12.73 -7.32 11.22
C VAL A 151 -13.86 -6.90 10.30
N LYS A 152 -15.09 -7.02 10.79
CA LYS A 152 -16.30 -6.59 10.07
C LYS A 152 -16.84 -5.27 10.58
N ASP A 153 -16.44 -4.87 11.77
CA ASP A 153 -16.89 -3.67 12.46
C ASP A 153 -15.75 -2.64 12.52
N GLU A 154 -16.03 -1.44 12.05
CA GLU A 154 -15.07 -0.33 12.05
C GLU A 154 -14.63 0.05 13.47
N ALA A 155 -15.54 -0.06 14.47
CA ALA A 155 -15.19 0.19 15.87
C ALA A 155 -14.16 -0.83 16.41
N GLU A 156 -14.33 -2.12 16.07
CA GLU A 156 -13.36 -3.16 16.39
C GLU A 156 -12.01 -2.90 15.70
N ALA A 157 -12.03 -2.51 14.43
CA ALA A 157 -10.83 -2.14 13.69
C ALA A 157 -10.07 -1.00 14.37
N ILE A 158 -10.79 0.04 14.80
CA ILE A 158 -10.22 1.20 15.47
C ILE A 158 -9.62 0.81 16.83
N GLN A 159 -10.32 -0.02 17.61
CA GLN A 159 -9.79 -0.52 18.89
C GLN A 159 -8.49 -1.30 18.67
N MET A 160 -8.49 -2.23 17.72
CA MET A 160 -7.31 -3.02 17.41
C MET A 160 -6.14 -2.14 16.95
N PHE A 161 -6.39 -1.15 16.12
CA PHE A 161 -5.37 -0.18 15.69
C PHE A 161 -4.75 0.56 16.89
N ILE A 162 -5.57 1.05 17.82
CA ILE A 162 -5.10 1.77 19.01
C ILE A 162 -4.28 0.85 19.93
N PHE A 163 -4.73 -0.40 20.14
CA PHE A 163 -4.10 -1.31 21.11
C PHE A 163 -2.91 -2.09 20.55
N GLN A 164 -2.90 -2.44 19.26
CA GLN A 164 -1.82 -3.25 18.67
C GLN A 164 -0.57 -2.44 18.32
N ASN A 165 -0.69 -1.15 18.08
CA ASN A 165 0.43 -0.28 17.67
C ASN A 165 1.46 0.04 18.80
N ASN A 166 1.45 -0.74 19.88
CA ASN A 166 2.53 -0.70 20.88
C ASN A 166 3.81 -1.43 20.43
N ARG A 167 3.81 -2.09 19.27
CA ARG A 167 4.94 -2.85 18.71
C ARG A 167 5.27 -2.34 17.31
N GLY A 168 6.28 -1.49 17.17
CA GLY A 168 6.74 -0.95 15.88
C GLY A 168 6.75 0.57 15.83
N LYS A 169 6.57 1.16 14.64
CA LYS A 169 6.45 2.61 14.50
C LYS A 169 5.10 3.05 15.11
N LYS A 170 5.17 3.79 16.20
CA LYS A 170 3.95 4.30 16.86
C LYS A 170 3.13 5.13 15.88
N PRO A 171 1.79 5.02 15.90
CA PRO A 171 0.92 5.94 15.16
C PRO A 171 1.24 7.38 15.53
N SER A 172 1.10 8.26 14.56
CA SER A 172 1.19 9.69 14.83
C SER A 172 0.06 10.12 15.80
N ASN A 173 0.28 11.19 16.54
CA ASN A 173 -0.77 11.74 17.40
C ASN A 173 -2.05 12.04 16.62
N LEU A 174 -1.92 12.43 15.36
CA LEU A 174 -3.06 12.74 14.48
C LEU A 174 -3.87 11.47 14.13
N GLU A 175 -3.20 10.34 13.87
CA GLU A 175 -3.85 9.05 13.63
C GLU A 175 -4.58 8.57 14.89
N ILE A 176 -3.98 8.73 16.06
CA ILE A 176 -4.61 8.39 17.35
C ILE A 176 -5.86 9.26 17.58
N ILE A 177 -5.76 10.56 17.34
CA ILE A 177 -6.88 11.49 17.51
C ILE A 177 -8.03 11.14 16.55
N LYS A 178 -7.72 10.88 15.27
CA LYS A 178 -8.72 10.42 14.28
C LYS A 178 -9.43 9.16 14.77
N ALA A 179 -8.67 8.16 15.20
CA ALA A 179 -9.20 6.92 15.69
C ALA A 179 -10.11 7.11 16.91
N GLN A 180 -9.74 7.99 17.85
CA GLN A 180 -10.56 8.32 19.02
C GLN A 180 -11.89 8.99 18.63
N PHE A 181 -11.89 9.92 17.66
CA PHE A 181 -13.12 10.53 17.18
C PHE A 181 -14.06 9.47 16.58
N LEU A 182 -13.55 8.64 15.69
CA LEU A 182 -14.34 7.57 15.07
C LEU A 182 -14.89 6.59 16.10
N TYR A 183 -14.07 6.20 17.07
CA TYR A 183 -14.49 5.31 18.15
C TYR A 183 -15.62 5.92 19.00
N ASN A 184 -15.50 7.19 19.37
CA ASN A 184 -16.55 7.87 20.13
C ASN A 184 -17.86 7.98 19.35
N ILE A 185 -17.82 8.21 18.04
CA ILE A 185 -19.03 8.19 17.20
C ILE A 185 -19.68 6.80 17.25
N HIS A 186 -18.91 5.73 17.13
CA HIS A 186 -19.45 4.37 17.24
C HIS A 186 -20.07 4.06 18.60
N LEU A 187 -19.51 4.59 19.70
CA LEU A 187 -20.00 4.36 21.05
C LEU A 187 -21.26 5.13 21.39
N TYR A 188 -21.34 6.39 20.97
CA TYR A 188 -22.34 7.33 21.51
C TYR A 188 -23.41 7.74 20.50
N CYS A 189 -23.18 7.56 19.19
CA CYS A 189 -24.21 7.85 18.19
C CYS A 189 -25.15 6.65 18.03
N THR A 190 -26.43 6.87 18.26
CA THR A 190 -27.47 5.81 18.23
C THR A 190 -28.20 5.75 16.89
N SER A 191 -28.14 6.78 16.08
CA SER A 191 -28.73 6.84 14.75
C SER A 191 -27.71 6.39 13.69
N GLU A 192 -28.02 5.38 12.89
CA GLU A 192 -27.10 4.87 11.85
C GLU A 192 -26.86 5.91 10.74
N ASP A 193 -27.87 6.72 10.40
CA ASP A 193 -27.72 7.78 9.38
C ASP A 193 -26.81 8.91 9.90
N GLU A 194 -27.04 9.38 11.13
CA GLU A 194 -26.20 10.38 11.78
C GLU A 194 -24.76 9.86 11.98
N LYS A 195 -24.61 8.61 12.39
CA LYS A 195 -23.30 7.94 12.52
C LYS A 195 -22.53 7.96 11.20
N ALA A 196 -23.18 7.56 10.10
CA ALA A 196 -22.56 7.56 8.77
C ALA A 196 -22.11 8.95 8.32
N GLU A 197 -22.94 9.97 8.58
CA GLU A 197 -22.63 11.38 8.27
C GLU A 197 -21.42 11.87 9.07
N LEU A 198 -21.42 11.68 10.39
CA LEU A 198 -20.32 12.09 11.27
C LEU A 198 -19.00 11.37 10.94
N ILE A 199 -19.05 10.07 10.64
CA ILE A 199 -17.87 9.30 10.21
C ILE A 199 -17.31 9.87 8.90
N SER A 200 -18.18 10.16 7.93
CA SER A 200 -17.79 10.77 6.66
C SER A 200 -17.15 12.14 6.87
N GLU A 201 -17.74 12.96 7.73
CA GLU A 201 -17.21 14.30 8.04
C GLU A 201 -15.81 14.21 8.68
N VAL A 202 -15.62 13.34 9.68
CA VAL A 202 -14.31 13.11 10.32
C VAL A 202 -13.29 12.65 9.29
N LYS A 203 -13.61 11.65 8.46
CA LYS A 203 -12.70 11.14 7.42
C LYS A 203 -12.28 12.26 6.47
N ASN A 204 -13.20 13.04 5.95
CA ASN A 204 -12.93 14.14 5.03
C ASN A 204 -12.06 15.25 5.66
N ARG A 205 -12.35 15.64 6.92
CA ARG A 205 -11.55 16.64 7.63
C ARG A 205 -10.12 16.18 7.85
N PHE A 206 -9.92 14.92 8.29
CA PHE A 206 -8.59 14.38 8.49
C PHE A 206 -7.82 14.20 7.19
N GLU A 207 -8.48 13.82 6.10
CA GLU A 207 -7.86 13.78 4.78
C GLU A 207 -7.32 15.14 4.36
N HIS A 208 -8.11 16.21 4.52
CA HIS A 208 -7.65 17.58 4.27
C HIS A 208 -6.44 17.96 5.14
N ILE A 209 -6.46 17.59 6.42
CA ILE A 209 -5.34 17.84 7.35
C ILE A 209 -4.08 17.12 6.87
N TYR A 210 -4.16 15.81 6.56
CA TYR A 210 -3.02 15.02 6.07
C TYR A 210 -2.47 15.58 4.77
N LYS A 211 -3.33 15.92 3.81
CA LYS A 211 -2.93 16.54 2.55
C LYS A 211 -2.22 17.87 2.79
N SER A 212 -2.73 18.70 3.70
CA SER A 212 -2.14 19.99 4.03
C SER A 212 -0.76 19.84 4.69
N ILE A 213 -0.62 18.91 5.64
CA ILE A 213 0.66 18.60 6.29
C ILE A 213 1.68 18.11 5.24
N SER A 214 1.27 17.17 4.39
CA SER A 214 2.15 16.63 3.34
C SER A 214 2.60 17.71 2.34
N LYS A 215 1.75 18.71 2.04
CA LYS A 215 2.15 19.85 1.21
C LYS A 215 3.14 20.78 1.93
N ILE A 216 2.95 21.00 3.24
CA ILE A 216 3.87 21.82 4.04
C ILE A 216 5.23 21.15 4.15
N GLU A 217 5.27 19.87 4.49
CA GLU A 217 6.51 19.08 4.58
C GLU A 217 7.30 19.14 3.27
N GLY A 218 6.61 19.04 2.13
CA GLY A 218 7.24 19.09 0.81
C GLY A 218 7.75 20.47 0.36
N ASN A 219 7.47 21.54 1.14
CA ASN A 219 7.93 22.91 0.87
C ASN A 219 9.01 23.41 1.85
N ILE A 220 9.42 22.57 2.80
CA ILE A 220 10.44 22.93 3.82
C ILE A 220 11.85 22.52 3.39
N ASP A 221 12.00 21.69 2.35
CA ASP A 221 13.26 21.32 1.71
C ASP A 221 13.56 22.27 0.52
#